data_7a4e8746031d5054fd6acbe455234222
#
_entry.id   7a4e8746031d5054fd6acbe455234222
#
_cell.length_a   1.000
_cell.length_b   1.000
_cell.length_c   1.000
_cell.angle_alpha   90.00
_cell.angle_beta   90.00
_cell.angle_gamma   90.00
#
_symmetry.space_group_name_H-M   'P 1'
#
loop_
_entity.id
_entity.type
_entity.pdbx_description
1 polymer ?
#
loop_
_entity_poly.entity_id
_entity_poly.type
_entity_poly.pdbx_seq_one_letter_code
_entity_poly.pdbx_strand_id
1 'polypeptide(L)'
;MHLLNESGVLLTLAQHMTSPSGDPYLLYGDPAYGMSTHQNCPYSAETFGPLTAGMLEFNKQMSACRVTVEWVFKEMTSKWAFVSMKNQQRYLLSPVGVQYKVATLLSNIHSCLNGGNEISQFFACPPTSL
;
A
#
# COMPACT_ATOMS: atom_id res chain seq x y z
N MET A 1 -13.40 -9.90 0.19
CA MET A 1 -13.35 -10.23 1.64
C MET A 1 -12.71 -11.57 1.93
N HIS A 2 -12.96 -12.64 1.17
CA HIS A 2 -12.41 -13.99 1.41
C HIS A 2 -10.89 -14.00 1.60
N LEU A 3 -10.12 -13.44 0.65
CA LEU A 3 -8.66 -13.41 0.73
C LEU A 3 -8.10 -12.66 1.95
N LEU A 4 -8.76 -11.58 2.37
CA LEU A 4 -8.33 -10.82 3.55
C LEU A 4 -8.51 -11.65 4.83
N ASN A 5 -9.63 -12.36 4.95
CA ASN A 5 -9.90 -13.21 6.11
C ASN A 5 -8.95 -14.42 6.16
N GLU A 6 -8.66 -15.03 5.00
CA GLU A 6 -7.73 -16.18 4.91
C GLU A 6 -6.26 -15.78 5.12
N SER A 7 -5.90 -14.52 4.82
CA SER A 7 -4.51 -14.06 4.95
C SER A 7 -4.01 -13.95 6.39
N GLY A 8 -4.91 -13.93 7.38
CA GLY A 8 -4.56 -13.71 8.78
C GLY A 8 -4.04 -12.31 9.10
N VAL A 9 -4.01 -11.39 8.13
CA VAL A 9 -3.48 -10.03 8.30
C VAL A 9 -4.18 -9.28 9.42
N LEU A 10 -5.49 -9.37 9.53
CA LEU A 10 -6.24 -8.67 10.59
C LEU A 10 -5.87 -9.17 11.99
N LEU A 11 -5.57 -10.46 12.15
CA LEU A 11 -5.08 -11.01 13.41
C LEU A 11 -3.67 -10.51 13.73
N THR A 12 -2.79 -10.46 12.75
CA THR A 12 -1.43 -9.93 12.91
C THR A 12 -1.47 -8.45 13.29
N LEU A 13 -2.36 -7.66 12.68
CA LEU A 13 -2.55 -6.26 13.04
C LEU A 13 -3.05 -6.09 14.47
N ALA A 14 -4.03 -6.89 14.88
CA ALA A 14 -4.54 -6.86 16.24
C ALA A 14 -3.48 -7.17 17.31
N GLN A 15 -2.50 -8.01 16.98
CA GLN A 15 -1.44 -8.41 17.90
C GLN A 15 -0.25 -7.43 17.95
N HIS A 16 0.06 -6.75 16.85
CA HIS A 16 1.33 -6.03 16.70
C HIS A 16 1.18 -4.54 16.36
N MET A 17 -0.02 -4.09 15.97
CA MET A 17 -0.23 -2.73 15.47
C MET A 17 -0.99 -1.87 16.48
N THR A 18 -0.36 -1.66 17.63
CA THR A 18 -0.83 -0.70 18.65
C THR A 18 0.22 0.36 18.90
N SER A 19 -0.24 1.59 19.09
CA SER A 19 0.63 2.71 19.49
C SER A 19 1.17 2.50 20.90
N PRO A 20 2.22 3.22 21.32
CA PRO A 20 2.68 3.23 22.71
C PRO A 20 1.61 3.68 23.71
N SER A 21 0.59 4.44 23.28
CA SER A 21 -0.58 4.84 24.07
C SER A 21 -1.67 3.78 24.15
N GLY A 22 -1.54 2.67 23.44
CA GLY A 22 -2.53 1.58 23.40
C GLY A 22 -3.60 1.71 22.32
N ASP A 23 -3.56 2.76 21.49
CA ASP A 23 -4.52 2.96 20.40
C ASP A 23 -4.17 2.04 19.21
N PRO A 24 -5.17 1.42 18.55
CA PRO A 24 -4.91 0.57 17.41
C PRO A 24 -4.48 1.42 16.20
N TYR A 25 -3.43 0.98 15.50
CA TYR A 25 -3.13 1.48 14.16
C TYR A 25 -4.13 0.88 13.15
N LEU A 26 -4.48 1.68 12.15
CA LEU A 26 -5.47 1.31 11.15
C LEU A 26 -4.79 1.21 9.78
N LEU A 27 -5.11 0.16 9.04
CA LEU A 27 -4.84 0.10 7.61
C LEU A 27 -5.95 0.82 6.86
N TYR A 28 -5.57 1.63 5.87
CA TYR A 28 -6.52 2.23 4.95
C TYR A 28 -6.56 1.43 3.65
N GLY A 29 -7.69 0.81 3.37
CA GLY A 29 -7.89 -0.09 2.24
C GLY A 29 -8.87 0.43 1.20
N ASP A 30 -9.13 -0.41 0.21
CA ASP A 30 -10.16 -0.20 -0.80
C ASP A 30 -11.55 -0.34 -0.16
N PRO A 31 -12.59 0.39 -0.65
CA PRO A 31 -13.96 0.28 -0.16
C PRO A 31 -14.52 -1.15 -0.12
N ALA A 32 -14.05 -2.02 -1.02
CA ALA A 32 -14.46 -3.42 -1.10
C ALA A 32 -14.17 -4.23 0.18
N TYR A 33 -13.22 -3.78 1.01
CA TYR A 33 -12.85 -4.49 2.24
C TYR A 33 -13.69 -4.09 3.46
N GLY A 34 -14.40 -2.97 3.40
CA GLY A 34 -15.21 -2.47 4.51
C GLY A 34 -14.41 -1.91 5.68
N MET A 35 -15.10 -1.52 6.74
CA MET A 35 -14.50 -0.99 7.98
C MET A 35 -14.46 -2.05 9.07
N SER A 36 -13.37 -2.07 9.86
CA SER A 36 -13.20 -2.92 11.03
C SER A 36 -12.35 -2.21 12.08
N THR A 37 -12.08 -2.86 13.22
CA THR A 37 -11.25 -2.30 14.30
C THR A 37 -9.83 -1.92 13.84
N HIS A 38 -9.27 -2.64 12.86
CA HIS A 38 -7.91 -2.42 12.35
C HIS A 38 -7.86 -2.01 10.87
N GLN A 39 -9.02 -1.74 10.29
CA GLN A 39 -9.12 -1.37 8.88
C GLN A 39 -10.13 -0.26 8.68
N ASN A 40 -9.73 0.74 7.94
CA ASN A 40 -10.57 1.83 7.49
C ASN A 40 -10.63 1.85 5.95
N CYS A 41 -11.70 2.42 5.41
CA CYS A 41 -11.88 2.59 3.97
C CYS A 41 -12.58 3.94 3.71
N PRO A 42 -12.67 4.38 2.46
CA PRO A 42 -13.40 5.60 2.13
C PRO A 42 -14.87 5.53 2.59
N TYR A 43 -15.37 6.62 3.14
CA TYR A 43 -16.79 6.78 3.41
C TYR A 43 -17.58 6.75 2.10
N SER A 44 -18.60 5.91 2.01
CA SER A 44 -19.49 5.82 0.85
C SER A 44 -20.90 6.29 1.19
N ALA A 45 -21.55 6.95 0.24
CA ALA A 45 -22.94 7.39 0.41
C ALA A 45 -23.93 6.21 0.53
N GLU A 46 -23.57 5.06 -0.01
CA GLU A 46 -24.39 3.83 0.11
C GLU A 46 -24.46 3.33 1.56
N THR A 47 -23.36 3.48 2.30
CA THR A 47 -23.27 2.97 3.69
C THR A 47 -23.68 4.03 4.72
N PHE A 48 -23.32 5.29 4.48
CA PHE A 48 -23.46 6.37 5.48
C PHE A 48 -24.50 7.43 5.12
N GLY A 49 -25.16 7.30 3.96
CA GLY A 49 -26.03 8.35 3.44
C GLY A 49 -25.24 9.56 2.93
N PRO A 50 -25.85 10.76 2.89
CA PRO A 50 -25.18 11.97 2.40
C PRO A 50 -23.89 12.23 3.19
N LEU A 51 -22.76 12.31 2.48
CA LEU A 51 -21.45 12.52 3.11
C LEU A 51 -21.31 13.94 3.63
N THR A 52 -20.80 14.09 4.83
CA THR A 52 -20.45 15.39 5.41
C THR A 52 -19.18 15.96 4.76
N ALA A 53 -18.97 17.27 4.88
CA ALA A 53 -17.74 17.91 4.38
C ALA A 53 -16.47 17.29 4.99
N GLY A 54 -16.50 16.91 6.27
CA GLY A 54 -15.39 16.21 6.92
C GLY A 54 -15.10 14.83 6.32
N MET A 55 -16.12 14.05 6.00
CA MET A 55 -15.96 12.75 5.34
C MET A 55 -15.38 12.89 3.93
N LEU A 56 -15.81 13.91 3.19
CA LEU A 56 -15.27 14.18 1.85
C LEU A 56 -13.79 14.59 1.93
N GLU A 57 -13.42 15.46 2.87
CA GLU A 57 -12.04 15.88 3.05
C GLU A 57 -11.17 14.71 3.51
N PHE A 58 -11.63 13.87 4.44
CA PHE A 58 -10.94 12.65 4.84
C PHE A 58 -10.70 11.72 3.64
N ASN A 59 -11.74 11.45 2.84
CA ASN A 59 -11.61 10.61 1.64
C ASN A 59 -10.57 11.19 0.66
N LYS A 60 -10.56 12.49 0.46
CA LYS A 60 -9.60 13.18 -0.42
C LYS A 60 -8.17 13.02 0.08
N GLN A 61 -7.91 13.30 1.35
CA GLN A 61 -6.57 13.18 1.95
C GLN A 61 -6.06 11.74 1.93
N MET A 62 -6.89 10.79 2.31
CA MET A 62 -6.52 9.38 2.31
C MET A 62 -6.31 8.82 0.90
N SER A 63 -7.09 9.29 -0.08
CA SER A 63 -6.86 8.92 -1.49
C SER A 63 -5.52 9.45 -2.00
N ALA A 64 -5.12 10.65 -1.61
CA ALA A 64 -3.81 11.20 -1.96
C ALA A 64 -2.66 10.34 -1.39
N CYS A 65 -2.78 9.89 -0.14
CA CYS A 65 -1.81 8.95 0.44
C CYS A 65 -1.80 7.60 -0.29
N ARG A 66 -2.96 7.06 -0.65
CA ARG A 66 -3.06 5.76 -1.33
C ARG A 66 -2.43 5.75 -2.72
N VAL A 67 -2.49 6.84 -3.44
CA VAL A 67 -1.87 6.97 -4.77
C VAL A 67 -0.37 6.68 -4.73
N THR A 68 0.32 6.91 -3.62
CA THR A 68 1.76 6.61 -3.49
C THR A 68 2.06 5.12 -3.64
N VAL A 69 1.13 4.22 -3.30
CA VAL A 69 1.29 2.78 -3.52
C VAL A 69 1.34 2.46 -5.03
N GLU A 70 0.55 3.17 -5.82
CA GLU A 70 0.58 3.03 -7.28
C GLU A 70 1.89 3.53 -7.87
N TRP A 71 2.50 4.57 -7.28
CA TRP A 71 3.82 5.06 -7.68
C TRP A 71 4.91 4.02 -7.49
N VAL A 72 4.84 3.22 -6.41
CA VAL A 72 5.80 2.10 -6.19
C VAL A 72 5.75 1.13 -7.37
N PHE A 73 4.55 0.69 -7.75
CA PHE A 73 4.39 -0.25 -8.86
C PHE A 73 4.84 0.36 -10.19
N LYS A 74 4.49 1.62 -10.44
CA LYS A 74 4.93 2.36 -11.62
C LYS A 74 6.46 2.48 -11.68
N GLU A 75 7.08 2.85 -10.57
CA GLU A 75 8.53 2.97 -10.45
C GLU A 75 9.21 1.61 -10.72
N MET A 76 8.73 0.54 -10.08
CA MET A 76 9.25 -0.81 -10.27
C MET A 76 9.14 -1.27 -11.73
N THR A 77 7.98 -1.11 -12.35
CA THR A 77 7.77 -1.53 -13.74
C THR A 77 8.51 -0.68 -14.76
N SER A 78 8.81 0.57 -14.46
CA SER A 78 9.60 1.45 -15.31
C SER A 78 11.10 1.17 -15.22
N LYS A 79 11.61 0.89 -14.03
CA LYS A 79 13.04 0.60 -13.80
C LYS A 79 13.42 -0.85 -14.15
N TRP A 80 12.53 -1.79 -13.89
CA TRP A 80 12.79 -3.22 -14.01
C TRP A 80 11.90 -3.86 -15.07
N ALA A 81 12.35 -3.85 -16.32
CA ALA A 81 11.58 -4.34 -17.45
C ALA A 81 11.07 -5.78 -17.30
N PHE A 82 11.78 -6.62 -16.51
CA PHE A 82 11.42 -8.02 -16.27
C PHE A 82 10.15 -8.21 -15.41
N VAL A 83 9.72 -7.19 -14.66
CA VAL A 83 8.44 -7.22 -13.91
C VAL A 83 7.29 -6.54 -14.66
N SER A 84 7.56 -5.95 -15.82
CA SER A 84 6.51 -5.35 -16.64
C SER A 84 5.65 -6.43 -17.29
N MET A 85 4.33 -6.33 -17.16
CA MET A 85 3.38 -7.24 -17.78
C MET A 85 3.46 -7.26 -19.32
N LYS A 86 4.09 -6.28 -19.94
CA LYS A 86 4.34 -6.22 -21.38
C LYS A 86 5.36 -7.27 -21.84
N ASN A 87 6.19 -7.79 -20.95
CA ASN A 87 7.28 -8.73 -21.25
C ASN A 87 6.90 -10.19 -20.98
N GLN A 88 5.77 -10.63 -21.51
CA GLN A 88 5.38 -12.05 -21.61
C GLN A 88 5.50 -12.86 -20.29
N GLN A 89 5.03 -12.31 -19.18
CA GLN A 89 4.87 -13.08 -17.96
C GLN A 89 3.86 -14.23 -18.20
N ARG A 90 4.39 -15.43 -18.33
CA ARG A 90 3.55 -16.62 -18.56
C ARG A 90 3.11 -17.16 -17.20
N TYR A 91 1.79 -17.29 -17.01
CA TYR A 91 1.22 -17.92 -15.83
C TYR A 91 1.79 -19.36 -15.70
N LEU A 92 2.23 -19.72 -14.49
CA LEU A 92 2.87 -21.01 -14.13
C LEU A 92 4.25 -21.30 -14.77
N LEU A 93 4.69 -20.54 -15.76
CA LEU A 93 5.99 -20.75 -16.42
C LEU A 93 7.05 -19.73 -16.03
N SER A 94 6.64 -18.58 -15.50
CA SER A 94 7.55 -17.54 -15.04
C SER A 94 7.47 -17.41 -13.53
N PRO A 95 8.61 -17.29 -12.80
CA PRO A 95 8.63 -17.12 -11.36
C PRO A 95 8.29 -15.66 -10.96
N VAL A 96 7.10 -15.19 -11.35
CA VAL A 96 6.66 -13.79 -11.24
C VAL A 96 6.82 -13.26 -9.82
N GLY A 97 6.42 -14.05 -8.81
CA GLY A 97 6.54 -13.64 -7.42
C GLY A 97 7.99 -13.41 -6.97
N VAL A 98 8.93 -14.22 -7.45
CA VAL A 98 10.37 -14.05 -7.18
C VAL A 98 10.90 -12.81 -7.89
N GLN A 99 10.50 -12.58 -9.14
CA GLN A 99 10.89 -11.41 -9.92
C GLN A 99 10.44 -10.11 -9.22
N TYR A 100 9.21 -10.06 -8.73
CA TYR A 100 8.71 -8.90 -7.97
C TYR A 100 9.48 -8.69 -6.66
N LYS A 101 9.79 -9.76 -5.91
CA LYS A 101 10.62 -9.65 -4.69
C LYS A 101 12.00 -9.07 -5.00
N VAL A 102 12.66 -9.55 -6.05
CA VAL A 102 13.96 -9.03 -6.49
C VAL A 102 13.85 -7.57 -6.92
N ALA A 103 12.86 -7.22 -7.72
CA ALA A 103 12.62 -5.83 -8.15
C ALA A 103 12.38 -4.90 -6.95
N THR A 104 11.62 -5.34 -5.96
CA THR A 104 11.38 -4.57 -4.73
C THR A 104 12.69 -4.33 -3.97
N LEU A 105 13.49 -5.38 -3.78
CA LEU A 105 14.79 -5.27 -3.11
C LEU A 105 15.73 -4.30 -3.84
N LEU A 106 15.84 -4.45 -5.15
CA LEU A 106 16.68 -3.56 -5.97
C LEU A 106 16.17 -2.11 -5.97
N SER A 107 14.85 -1.90 -5.96
CA SER A 107 14.25 -0.56 -5.84
C SER A 107 14.56 0.08 -4.50
N ASN A 108 14.50 -0.68 -3.40
CA ASN A 108 14.86 -0.19 -2.08
C ASN A 108 16.35 0.19 -2.01
N ILE A 109 17.24 -0.68 -2.48
CA ILE A 109 18.68 -0.39 -2.56
C ILE A 109 18.94 0.87 -3.39
N HIS A 110 18.30 0.98 -4.56
CA HIS A 110 18.40 2.15 -5.42
C HIS A 110 17.95 3.43 -4.71
N SER A 111 16.84 3.39 -3.98
CA SER A 111 16.33 4.54 -3.20
C SER A 111 17.31 4.94 -2.10
N CYS A 112 17.90 3.99 -1.38
CA CYS A 112 18.91 4.26 -0.35
C CYS A 112 20.16 4.91 -0.95
N LEU A 113 20.68 4.37 -2.07
CA LEU A 113 21.89 4.88 -2.73
C LEU A 113 21.72 6.28 -3.34
N ASN A 114 20.51 6.62 -3.78
CA ASN A 114 20.20 7.92 -4.40
C ASN A 114 19.56 8.94 -3.44
N GLY A 115 19.53 8.67 -2.14
CA GLY A 115 19.00 9.59 -1.14
C GLY A 115 17.47 9.73 -1.16
N GLY A 116 16.76 8.81 -1.80
CA GLY A 116 15.30 8.78 -1.81
C GLY A 116 14.66 8.57 -3.17
N ASN A 117 13.34 8.60 -3.18
CA ASN A 117 12.48 8.53 -4.37
C ASN A 117 11.27 9.48 -4.19
N GLU A 118 10.34 9.51 -5.15
CA GLU A 118 9.13 10.35 -5.08
C GLU A 118 8.32 10.13 -3.79
N ILE A 119 8.29 8.90 -3.27
CA ILE A 119 7.54 8.56 -2.05
C ILE A 119 8.22 9.13 -0.82
N SER A 120 9.54 8.99 -0.72
CA SER A 120 10.30 9.55 0.39
C SER A 120 10.21 11.08 0.43
N GLN A 121 10.14 11.73 -0.72
CA GLN A 121 9.90 13.17 -0.85
C GLN A 121 8.47 13.54 -0.44
N PHE A 122 7.48 12.79 -0.90
CA PHE A 122 6.06 13.06 -0.58
C PHE A 122 5.79 13.00 0.94
N PHE A 123 6.36 12.00 1.63
CA PHE A 123 6.19 11.83 3.07
C PHE A 123 7.24 12.57 3.91
N ALA A 124 8.18 13.29 3.28
CA ALA A 124 9.32 13.91 3.95
C ALA A 124 10.09 12.91 4.85
N CYS A 125 10.17 11.65 4.40
CA CYS A 125 10.81 10.56 5.12
C CYS A 125 12.01 10.03 4.31
N PRO A 126 13.24 10.48 4.62
CA PRO A 126 14.41 10.03 3.90
C PRO A 126 14.65 8.53 4.15
N PRO A 127 15.19 7.80 3.15
CA PRO A 127 15.55 6.41 3.32
C PRO A 127 16.68 6.26 4.34
N THR A 128 16.78 5.09 4.95
CA THR A 128 17.92 4.74 5.80
C THR A 128 19.21 4.70 4.98
N SER A 129 20.31 5.16 5.57
CA SER A 129 21.66 4.94 4.99
C SER A 129 21.97 3.44 4.99
N LEU A 130 22.60 2.96 3.91
CA LEU A 130 23.12 1.59 3.82
C LEU A 130 24.41 1.46 4.64
#